data_d06c3eb531b7edafaa17f43690770bae
#
_entry.id   d06c3eb531b7edafaa17f43690770bae
#
_cell.length_a   1.000
_cell.length_b   1.000
_cell.length_c   1.000
_cell.angle_alpha   90.00
_cell.angle_beta   90.00
_cell.angle_gamma   90.00
#
_symmetry.space_group_name_H-M   'P 1'
#
loop_
_entity.id
_entity.type
_entity.pdbx_description
1 polymer ?
#
loop_
_entity_poly.entity_id
_entity_poly.type
_entity_poly.pdbx_seq_one_letter_code
_entity_poly.pdbx_strand_id
1 'polypeptide(L)'
;MAADPGVALPASSEASDNKAGSLLVFNYYNSDSSNAEMKNTTISVTNTHPTRSVIVHFFFVSSVCSVADYKTKLTQNQTYSVEVSDIDPDISGYILVVAENSDGLPISHNALIGDAYIRDDAKSVNLSAMAFSADWGVIGTPIPGALTTSSTVTANFSSAFGGYNKLPAAVALSSIPSRAAGDRTMLVLNSVGGDYLASAGDGTKAVFGLLYDDAEQAASFNLSFSCQYARVLDDTTPRTVPRFSTIIPAGRTGWMRLYGQDGTKGLLGAMFVWNIAPNGKRQGAHNLHHLTLTSVATSATLPVFPY
;
A
#
# COMPACT_ATOMS: atom_id res chain seq x y z
N MET A 1 7.75 24.68 23.35
CA MET A 1 8.40 24.06 22.18
C MET A 1 7.37 23.15 21.56
N ALA A 2 7.21 23.15 20.25
CA ALA A 2 6.36 22.16 19.57
C ALA A 2 6.94 20.78 19.86
N ALA A 3 6.07 19.77 20.02
CA ALA A 3 6.49 18.39 20.20
C ALA A 3 7.33 17.95 18.99
N ASP A 4 8.35 17.12 19.22
CA ASP A 4 9.15 16.53 18.14
C ASP A 4 8.21 15.71 17.21
N PRO A 5 8.10 16.06 15.92
CA PRO A 5 7.20 15.34 15.00
C PRO A 5 7.59 13.88 14.77
N GLY A 6 8.80 13.49 15.14
CA GLY A 6 9.26 12.11 15.04
C GLY A 6 8.98 11.24 16.26
N VAL A 7 8.17 11.69 17.21
CA VAL A 7 7.80 10.87 18.38
C VAL A 7 6.88 9.74 17.95
N ALA A 8 7.14 8.53 18.46
CA ALA A 8 6.29 7.36 18.19
C ALA A 8 4.85 7.59 18.65
N LEU A 9 3.90 7.19 17.82
CA LEU A 9 2.50 7.17 18.19
C LEU A 9 2.20 5.99 19.12
N PRO A 10 1.09 6.07 19.91
CA PRO A 10 0.68 4.94 20.74
C PRO A 10 0.54 3.64 19.94
N ALA A 11 0.82 2.51 20.57
CA ALA A 11 0.71 1.18 19.96
C ALA A 11 -0.70 0.86 19.43
N SER A 12 -1.72 1.51 19.97
CA SER A 12 -3.10 1.42 19.50
C SER A 12 -3.39 2.24 18.25
N SER A 13 -2.46 3.08 17.79
CA SER A 13 -2.65 3.87 16.57
C SER A 13 -2.69 2.97 15.34
N GLU A 14 -3.51 3.35 14.37
CA GLU A 14 -3.65 2.62 13.10
C GLU A 14 -2.71 3.19 12.02
N ALA A 15 -2.43 2.38 10.99
CA ALA A 15 -1.87 2.90 9.75
C ALA A 15 -2.89 3.85 9.09
N SER A 16 -2.41 4.92 8.46
CA SER A 16 -3.27 5.93 7.83
C SER A 16 -2.52 6.67 6.74
N ASP A 17 -3.24 7.16 5.76
CA ASP A 17 -2.75 8.06 4.71
C ASP A 17 -2.80 9.56 5.13
N ASN A 18 -3.28 9.86 6.34
CA ASN A 18 -3.42 11.20 6.90
C ASN A 18 -2.45 11.49 8.05
N LYS A 19 -1.37 10.72 8.17
CA LYS A 19 -0.34 10.92 9.21
C LYS A 19 1.05 10.67 8.64
N ALA A 20 2.08 11.04 9.41
CA ALA A 20 3.45 10.66 9.13
C ALA A 20 3.78 9.29 9.78
N GLY A 21 4.78 8.59 9.22
CA GLY A 21 5.25 7.31 9.73
C GLY A 21 6.74 7.11 9.54
N SER A 22 7.24 5.97 10.01
CA SER A 22 8.60 5.48 9.76
C SER A 22 8.67 4.53 8.58
N LEU A 23 7.51 4.02 8.15
CA LEU A 23 7.34 3.17 7.01
C LEU A 23 6.13 3.65 6.21
N LEU A 24 6.24 3.68 4.88
CA LEU A 24 5.17 4.04 3.97
C LEU A 24 4.87 2.89 3.03
N VAL A 25 3.59 2.70 2.67
CA VAL A 25 3.16 1.79 1.61
C VAL A 25 2.38 2.56 0.57
N PHE A 26 2.90 2.60 -0.66
CA PHE A 26 2.17 3.06 -1.83
C PHE A 26 1.44 1.86 -2.43
N ASN A 27 0.14 1.87 -2.38
CA ASN A 27 -0.68 0.69 -2.68
C ASN A 27 -0.69 0.28 -4.16
N TYR A 28 -0.23 1.13 -5.05
CA TYR A 28 -0.13 0.82 -6.47
C TYR A 28 0.89 1.73 -7.16
N TYR A 29 1.63 1.15 -8.07
CA TYR A 29 2.39 1.86 -9.11
C TYR A 29 2.29 1.11 -10.43
N ASN A 30 2.51 1.80 -11.51
CA ASN A 30 2.76 1.26 -12.84
C ASN A 30 3.95 1.98 -13.46
N SER A 31 4.63 1.32 -14.37
CA SER A 31 5.66 1.91 -15.21
C SER A 31 5.64 1.30 -16.60
N ASP A 32 5.99 2.08 -17.61
CA ASP A 32 6.17 1.66 -18.99
C ASP A 32 7.31 2.49 -19.58
N SER A 33 8.49 1.90 -19.67
CA SER A 33 9.70 2.60 -20.11
C SER A 33 9.63 3.07 -21.56
N SER A 34 8.79 2.41 -22.38
CA SER A 34 8.57 2.77 -23.78
C SER A 34 7.58 3.92 -23.97
N ASN A 35 6.74 4.21 -22.93
CA ASN A 35 5.72 5.22 -22.98
C ASN A 35 5.51 5.91 -21.60
N ALA A 36 6.63 6.31 -20.98
CA ALA A 36 6.65 6.84 -19.62
C ALA A 36 5.83 8.14 -19.42
N GLU A 37 5.60 8.90 -20.49
CA GLU A 37 4.74 10.09 -20.43
C GLU A 37 3.26 9.74 -20.19
N MET A 38 2.80 8.62 -20.73
CA MET A 38 1.41 8.21 -20.68
C MET A 38 1.13 7.18 -19.59
N LYS A 39 2.12 6.33 -19.26
CA LYS A 39 1.96 5.26 -18.28
C LYS A 39 3.17 5.16 -17.38
N ASN A 40 3.09 5.81 -16.22
CA ASN A 40 4.15 5.85 -15.23
C ASN A 40 3.62 6.34 -13.90
N THR A 41 4.40 6.17 -12.86
CA THR A 41 4.12 6.70 -11.52
C THR A 41 5.26 7.58 -11.06
N THR A 42 4.96 8.80 -10.65
CA THR A 42 5.89 9.65 -9.91
C THR A 42 5.64 9.45 -8.43
N ILE A 43 6.65 8.99 -7.69
CA ILE A 43 6.61 8.85 -6.24
C ILE A 43 7.29 10.04 -5.60
N SER A 44 6.64 10.64 -4.61
CA SER A 44 7.20 11.70 -3.79
C SER A 44 7.22 11.26 -2.33
N VAL A 45 8.37 11.37 -1.68
CA VAL A 45 8.55 11.11 -0.24
C VAL A 45 9.15 12.34 0.42
N THR A 46 8.54 12.81 1.49
CA THR A 46 8.97 13.99 2.24
C THR A 46 9.38 13.60 3.66
N ASN A 47 10.57 14.01 4.05
CA ASN A 47 10.99 14.02 5.43
C ASN A 47 10.52 15.34 6.09
N THR A 48 9.49 15.26 6.93
CA THR A 48 8.92 16.44 7.61
C THR A 48 9.67 16.81 8.88
N HIS A 49 10.73 16.06 9.24
CA HIS A 49 11.47 16.33 10.46
C HIS A 49 12.29 17.63 10.32
N PRO A 50 12.18 18.60 11.27
CA PRO A 50 12.79 19.92 11.11
C PRO A 50 14.32 19.94 11.26
N THR A 51 14.93 18.92 11.88
CA THR A 51 16.37 18.95 12.23
C THR A 51 17.13 17.66 11.94
N ARG A 52 16.45 16.57 11.48
CA ARG A 52 17.11 15.27 11.25
C ARG A 52 16.98 14.84 9.80
N SER A 53 18.08 14.37 9.24
CA SER A 53 18.08 13.62 7.99
C SER A 53 17.75 12.15 8.24
N VAL A 54 17.34 11.45 7.19
CA VAL A 54 16.99 10.03 7.22
C VAL A 54 17.38 9.39 5.90
N ILE A 55 17.78 8.12 5.91
CA ILE A 55 17.89 7.30 4.70
C ILE A 55 16.55 6.65 4.50
N VAL A 56 16.05 6.65 3.27
CA VAL A 56 14.83 5.97 2.87
C VAL A 56 15.17 4.86 1.87
N HIS A 57 14.72 3.65 2.17
CA HIS A 57 14.90 2.46 1.34
C HIS A 57 13.56 2.12 0.70
N PHE A 58 13.51 2.14 -0.61
CA PHE A 58 12.35 1.80 -1.43
C PHE A 58 12.45 0.35 -1.86
N PHE A 59 11.39 -0.42 -1.68
CA PHE A 59 11.22 -1.78 -2.21
C PHE A 59 10.05 -1.78 -3.18
N PHE A 60 10.30 -2.01 -4.45
CA PHE A 60 9.30 -2.12 -5.51
C PHE A 60 8.91 -3.58 -5.64
N VAL A 61 7.71 -3.92 -5.28
CA VAL A 61 7.24 -5.32 -5.18
C VAL A 61 6.20 -5.57 -6.25
N SER A 62 6.51 -6.44 -7.19
CA SER A 62 5.61 -6.82 -8.27
C SER A 62 4.47 -7.73 -7.80
N SER A 63 3.47 -7.93 -8.66
CA SER A 63 2.37 -8.86 -8.39
C SER A 63 2.81 -10.31 -8.17
N VAL A 64 3.98 -10.70 -8.71
CA VAL A 64 4.60 -12.03 -8.58
C VAL A 64 5.71 -12.06 -7.54
N CYS A 65 5.81 -11.02 -6.71
CA CYS A 65 6.75 -10.91 -5.59
C CYS A 65 8.22 -10.68 -5.97
N SER A 66 8.55 -10.39 -7.23
CA SER A 66 9.89 -9.89 -7.52
C SER A 66 10.08 -8.52 -6.88
N VAL A 67 11.28 -8.26 -6.38
CA VAL A 67 11.62 -7.03 -5.66
C VAL A 67 12.81 -6.35 -6.33
N ALA A 68 12.63 -5.08 -6.68
CA ALA A 68 13.71 -4.14 -6.96
C ALA A 68 13.83 -3.19 -5.77
N ASP A 69 15.03 -2.66 -5.51
CA ASP A 69 15.23 -1.74 -4.41
C ASP A 69 16.10 -0.53 -4.79
N TYR A 70 15.90 0.55 -4.04
CA TYR A 70 16.62 1.81 -4.23
C TYR A 70 16.73 2.56 -2.92
N LYS A 71 17.87 3.21 -2.66
CA LYS A 71 18.09 4.04 -1.46
C LYS A 71 18.44 5.47 -1.79
N THR A 72 17.97 6.40 -0.97
CA THR A 72 18.39 7.79 -1.01
C THR A 72 18.36 8.41 0.39
N LYS A 73 19.11 9.49 0.57
CA LYS A 73 19.11 10.25 1.83
C LYS A 73 18.28 11.51 1.69
N LEU A 74 17.35 11.70 2.59
CA LEU A 74 16.57 12.93 2.72
C LEU A 74 17.15 13.79 3.85
N THR A 75 17.45 15.03 3.55
CA THR A 75 17.77 16.02 4.59
C THR A 75 16.47 16.47 5.28
N GLN A 76 16.59 17.29 6.31
CA GLN A 76 15.43 17.87 7.00
C GLN A 76 14.56 18.69 6.04
N ASN A 77 13.25 18.52 6.15
CA ASN A 77 12.24 19.23 5.32
C ASN A 77 12.42 19.03 3.80
N GLN A 78 13.06 17.92 3.38
CA GLN A 78 13.29 17.62 1.98
C GLN A 78 12.21 16.69 1.44
N THR A 79 11.74 17.00 0.23
CA THR A 79 10.99 16.08 -0.63
C THR A 79 11.91 15.53 -1.71
N TYR A 80 11.86 14.22 -1.91
CA TYR A 80 12.46 13.52 -3.03
C TYR A 80 11.36 12.98 -3.92
N SER A 81 11.47 13.22 -5.23
CA SER A 81 10.54 12.69 -6.23
C SER A 81 11.30 11.91 -7.28
N VAL A 82 10.72 10.80 -7.72
CA VAL A 82 11.31 9.91 -8.73
C VAL A 82 10.23 9.31 -9.62
N GLU A 83 10.54 9.17 -10.90
CA GLU A 83 9.75 8.38 -11.85
C GLU A 83 10.06 6.90 -11.65
N VAL A 84 9.03 6.06 -11.50
CA VAL A 84 9.24 4.63 -11.21
C VAL A 84 9.91 3.92 -12.38
N SER A 85 9.67 4.34 -13.62
CA SER A 85 10.35 3.78 -14.80
C SER A 85 11.88 3.90 -14.77
N ASP A 86 12.43 4.83 -13.98
CA ASP A 86 13.88 4.98 -13.82
C ASP A 86 14.50 3.92 -12.90
N ILE A 87 13.68 3.22 -12.11
CA ILE A 87 14.13 2.25 -11.10
C ILE A 87 13.61 0.85 -11.40
N ASP A 88 12.31 0.70 -11.66
CA ASP A 88 11.65 -0.58 -11.91
C ASP A 88 10.80 -0.48 -13.19
N PRO A 89 11.43 -0.46 -14.37
CA PRO A 89 10.77 -0.29 -15.66
C PRO A 89 9.87 -1.48 -16.01
N ASP A 90 8.74 -1.19 -16.68
CA ASP A 90 7.79 -2.15 -17.26
C ASP A 90 7.08 -3.08 -16.26
N ILE A 91 7.09 -2.69 -14.99
CA ILE A 91 6.49 -3.43 -13.88
C ILE A 91 5.32 -2.64 -13.29
N SER A 92 4.40 -3.36 -12.65
CA SER A 92 3.39 -2.79 -11.76
C SER A 92 3.35 -3.57 -10.44
N GLY A 93 3.04 -2.87 -9.37
CA GLY A 93 3.08 -3.46 -8.04
C GLY A 93 2.70 -2.48 -6.94
N TYR A 94 3.27 -2.67 -5.76
CA TYR A 94 3.23 -1.72 -4.64
C TYR A 94 4.65 -1.39 -4.19
N ILE A 95 4.80 -0.28 -3.46
CA ILE A 95 6.11 0.14 -2.96
C ILE A 95 6.06 0.21 -1.43
N LEU A 96 7.05 -0.40 -0.79
CA LEU A 96 7.34 -0.21 0.62
C LEU A 96 8.51 0.75 0.76
N VAL A 97 8.40 1.76 1.61
CA VAL A 97 9.49 2.71 1.91
C VAL A 97 9.78 2.67 3.40
N VAL A 98 11.02 2.44 3.78
CA VAL A 98 11.45 2.26 5.16
C VAL A 98 12.46 3.33 5.55
N ALA A 99 12.27 3.96 6.70
CA ALA A 99 13.28 4.83 7.30
C ALA A 99 14.41 4.00 7.89
N GLU A 100 15.65 4.27 7.49
CA GLU A 100 16.85 3.53 7.90
C GLU A 100 17.95 4.46 8.42
N ASN A 101 18.88 3.88 9.20
CA ASN A 101 20.16 4.52 9.54
C ASN A 101 21.24 4.19 8.49
N SER A 102 22.47 4.67 8.71
CA SER A 102 23.62 4.40 7.82
C SER A 102 24.04 2.94 7.76
N ASP A 103 23.67 2.13 8.74
CA ASP A 103 23.97 0.70 8.78
C ASP A 103 22.93 -0.14 8.02
N GLY A 104 21.87 0.51 7.49
CA GLY A 104 20.76 -0.15 6.79
C GLY A 104 19.71 -0.74 7.73
N LEU A 105 19.71 -0.36 9.00
CA LEU A 105 18.72 -0.84 9.96
C LEU A 105 17.50 0.07 9.99
N PRO A 106 16.28 -0.48 9.96
CA PRO A 106 15.05 0.30 10.17
C PRO A 106 15.08 1.06 11.49
N ILE A 107 14.69 2.34 11.46
CA ILE A 107 14.70 3.22 12.64
C ILE A 107 13.32 3.80 12.92
N SER A 108 13.10 4.18 14.18
CA SER A 108 11.97 5.04 14.55
C SER A 108 12.19 6.44 13.97
N HIS A 109 11.39 6.80 12.94
CA HIS A 109 11.43 8.13 12.30
C HIS A 109 10.03 8.52 11.79
N ASN A 110 9.06 8.63 12.71
CA ASN A 110 7.64 8.88 12.38
C ASN A 110 7.41 10.29 11.79
N ALA A 111 8.18 10.62 10.75
CA ALA A 111 8.19 11.92 10.08
C ALA A 111 8.18 11.82 8.54
N LEU A 112 7.93 10.63 7.99
CA LEU A 112 7.80 10.46 6.55
C LEU A 112 6.33 10.58 6.13
N ILE A 113 6.07 11.33 5.06
CA ILE A 113 4.82 11.34 4.30
C ILE A 113 5.12 11.09 2.83
N GLY A 114 4.13 10.64 2.06
CA GLY A 114 4.35 10.37 0.64
C GLY A 114 3.09 10.35 -0.19
N ASP A 115 3.25 10.66 -1.48
CA ASP A 115 2.20 10.66 -2.49
C ASP A 115 2.69 10.02 -3.78
N ALA A 116 1.80 9.32 -4.47
CA ALA A 116 1.98 8.78 -5.80
C ALA A 116 1.09 9.55 -6.79
N TYR A 117 1.69 10.09 -7.84
CA TYR A 117 0.98 10.57 -9.02
C TYR A 117 1.05 9.50 -10.10
N ILE A 118 -0.07 8.82 -10.33
CA ILE A 118 -0.18 7.66 -11.21
C ILE A 118 -0.81 8.10 -12.53
N ARG A 119 -0.11 7.87 -13.64
CA ARG A 119 -0.59 8.05 -15.01
C ARG A 119 -0.87 6.67 -15.63
N ASP A 120 -1.99 6.53 -16.30
CA ASP A 120 -2.38 5.32 -17.03
C ASP A 120 -3.22 5.71 -18.25
N ASP A 121 -2.56 5.91 -19.38
CA ASP A 121 -3.10 6.50 -20.60
C ASP A 121 -3.67 7.92 -20.32
N ALA A 122 -4.92 8.15 -20.72
CA ALA A 122 -5.61 9.43 -20.52
C ALA A 122 -6.06 9.69 -19.08
N LYS A 123 -5.66 8.84 -18.12
CA LYS A 123 -6.06 8.91 -16.71
C LYS A 123 -4.86 9.31 -15.85
N SER A 124 -5.10 10.15 -14.87
CA SER A 124 -4.11 10.44 -13.83
C SER A 124 -4.80 10.64 -12.49
N VAL A 125 -4.23 10.08 -11.46
CA VAL A 125 -4.77 10.17 -10.09
C VAL A 125 -3.64 10.33 -9.09
N ASN A 126 -3.95 10.99 -7.97
CA ASN A 126 -3.10 10.99 -6.79
C ASN A 126 -3.58 9.92 -5.81
N LEU A 127 -2.63 9.28 -5.15
CA LEU A 127 -2.89 8.31 -4.10
C LEU A 127 -1.84 8.50 -3.00
N SER A 128 -2.27 8.90 -1.81
CA SER A 128 -1.38 9.08 -0.67
C SER A 128 -0.88 7.75 -0.15
N ALA A 129 0.37 7.71 0.31
CA ALA A 129 0.94 6.53 0.94
C ALA A 129 0.28 6.23 2.29
N MET A 130 0.06 4.96 2.59
CA MET A 130 -0.31 4.50 3.93
C MET A 130 0.90 4.56 4.84
N ALA A 131 0.85 5.37 5.89
CA ALA A 131 1.94 5.55 6.84
C ALA A 131 1.77 4.65 8.07
N PHE A 132 2.87 4.01 8.45
CA PHE A 132 2.98 3.14 9.61
C PHE A 132 3.96 3.74 10.60
N SER A 133 3.50 3.99 11.82
CA SER A 133 4.35 4.46 12.89
C SER A 133 5.15 3.31 13.49
N ALA A 134 6.42 3.58 13.78
CA ALA A 134 7.26 2.73 14.61
C ALA A 134 6.90 2.91 16.09
N ASP A 135 6.78 1.80 16.82
CA ASP A 135 6.50 1.80 18.27
C ASP A 135 7.70 1.28 19.06
N TRP A 136 8.83 1.94 18.90
CA TRP A 136 10.03 1.67 19.70
C TRP A 136 10.92 2.90 19.80
N GLY A 137 11.42 3.16 21.00
CA GLY A 137 12.45 4.14 21.31
C GLY A 137 12.14 5.57 20.86
N VAL A 138 13.14 6.40 20.99
CA VAL A 138 13.14 7.78 20.49
C VAL A 138 13.54 7.78 19.00
N ILE A 139 13.31 8.91 18.36
CA ILE A 139 13.66 9.08 16.94
C ILE A 139 15.14 8.74 16.65
N GLY A 140 15.37 7.96 15.61
CA GLY A 140 16.69 7.46 15.21
C GLY A 140 17.10 6.15 15.88
N THR A 141 16.29 5.60 16.81
CA THR A 141 16.58 4.30 17.44
C THR A 141 16.31 3.18 16.43
N PRO A 142 17.29 2.26 16.23
CA PRO A 142 17.06 1.07 15.40
C PRO A 142 16.00 0.15 15.98
N ILE A 143 15.38 -0.64 15.10
CA ILE A 143 14.40 -1.65 15.49
C ILE A 143 15.01 -2.62 16.53
N PRO A 144 14.29 -2.96 17.61
CA PRO A 144 14.83 -3.81 18.67
C PRO A 144 15.25 -5.18 18.16
N GLY A 145 16.39 -5.67 18.64
CA GLY A 145 16.95 -6.94 18.24
C GLY A 145 17.69 -6.97 16.90
N ALA A 146 17.72 -5.84 16.18
CA ALA A 146 18.52 -5.73 14.97
C ALA A 146 20.02 -5.71 15.29
N LEU A 147 20.79 -6.45 14.50
CA LEU A 147 22.25 -6.50 14.61
C LEU A 147 22.87 -5.95 13.33
N THR A 148 23.86 -5.09 13.46
CA THR A 148 24.60 -4.52 12.32
C THR A 148 25.38 -5.56 11.50
N THR A 149 25.56 -6.76 12.03
CA THR A 149 26.21 -7.89 11.35
C THR A 149 25.22 -8.83 10.65
N SER A 150 23.91 -8.63 10.81
CA SER A 150 22.90 -9.42 10.15
C SER A 150 22.67 -8.93 8.73
N SER A 151 22.47 -9.84 7.78
CA SER A 151 22.08 -9.50 6.41
C SER A 151 20.60 -9.16 6.26
N THR A 152 19.79 -9.45 7.27
CA THR A 152 18.34 -9.19 7.25
C THR A 152 17.84 -8.76 8.63
N VAL A 153 16.69 -8.08 8.63
CA VAL A 153 15.94 -7.71 9.83
C VAL A 153 14.45 -7.94 9.60
N THR A 154 13.73 -8.30 10.66
CA THR A 154 12.28 -8.52 10.58
C THR A 154 11.51 -7.26 11.00
N ALA A 155 10.71 -6.72 10.09
CA ALA A 155 9.73 -5.68 10.36
C ALA A 155 8.37 -6.33 10.72
N ASN A 156 7.90 -6.14 11.96
CA ASN A 156 6.65 -6.71 12.45
C ASN A 156 5.53 -5.64 12.41
N PHE A 157 4.38 -6.01 11.85
CA PHE A 157 3.17 -5.17 11.82
C PHE A 157 2.19 -5.62 12.92
N SER A 158 2.53 -5.39 14.17
CA SER A 158 1.82 -5.94 15.33
C SER A 158 1.23 -4.89 16.27
N SER A 159 1.59 -3.62 16.15
CA SER A 159 1.38 -2.56 17.15
C SER A 159 1.86 -2.95 18.56
N ALA A 160 2.83 -3.86 18.64
CA ALA A 160 3.53 -4.17 19.86
C ALA A 160 4.85 -3.40 19.89
N PHE A 161 5.40 -3.19 21.08
CA PHE A 161 6.72 -2.56 21.22
C PHE A 161 7.75 -3.31 20.37
N GLY A 162 8.46 -2.56 19.54
CA GLY A 162 9.40 -3.11 18.58
C GLY A 162 8.80 -3.40 17.19
N GLY A 163 7.54 -3.02 16.94
CA GLY A 163 6.87 -3.21 15.66
C GLY A 163 6.27 -1.92 15.10
N TYR A 164 5.75 -2.04 13.89
CA TYR A 164 4.94 -1.01 13.23
C TYR A 164 3.45 -1.19 13.57
N ASN A 165 2.62 -0.20 13.19
CA ASN A 165 1.16 -0.32 13.28
C ASN A 165 0.66 -1.61 12.63
N LYS A 166 -0.46 -2.13 13.13
CA LYS A 166 -1.13 -3.32 12.58
C LYS A 166 -1.60 -3.09 11.15
N LEU A 167 -1.64 -4.19 10.40
CA LEU A 167 -2.37 -4.27 9.15
C LEU A 167 -3.83 -4.67 9.42
N PRO A 168 -4.81 -4.16 8.65
CA PRO A 168 -6.19 -4.57 8.79
C PRO A 168 -6.40 -6.02 8.31
N ALA A 169 -7.21 -6.78 9.06
CA ALA A 169 -7.66 -8.12 8.64
C ALA A 169 -8.86 -8.05 7.69
N ALA A 170 -9.54 -6.91 7.64
CA ALA A 170 -10.66 -6.65 6.75
C ALA A 170 -10.63 -5.22 6.24
N VAL A 171 -10.93 -5.06 4.95
CA VAL A 171 -10.98 -3.77 4.27
C VAL A 171 -12.27 -3.61 3.48
N ALA A 172 -12.63 -2.38 3.13
CA ALA A 172 -13.80 -2.09 2.31
C ALA A 172 -13.50 -1.14 1.16
N LEU A 173 -14.19 -1.39 0.04
CA LEU A 173 -14.39 -0.44 -1.05
C LEU A 173 -15.75 0.20 -0.90
N SER A 174 -15.82 1.51 -0.98
CA SER A 174 -17.08 2.26 -0.98
C SER A 174 -17.43 2.75 -2.39
N SER A 175 -18.71 3.02 -2.62
CA SER A 175 -19.18 3.74 -3.81
C SER A 175 -18.74 3.16 -5.15
N ILE A 176 -18.84 1.83 -5.31
CA ILE A 176 -18.57 1.15 -6.59
C ILE A 176 -19.71 1.50 -7.57
N PRO A 177 -19.44 2.24 -8.66
CA PRO A 177 -20.48 2.62 -9.61
C PRO A 177 -20.86 1.45 -10.52
N SER A 178 -22.11 1.49 -11.03
CA SER A 178 -22.52 0.60 -12.09
C SER A 178 -21.68 0.79 -13.37
N ARG A 179 -21.38 -0.32 -14.04
CA ARG A 179 -20.64 -0.31 -15.31
C ARG A 179 -21.49 0.14 -16.53
N ALA A 180 -22.81 0.20 -16.37
CA ALA A 180 -23.73 0.49 -17.47
C ALA A 180 -23.52 1.86 -18.11
N ALA A 181 -23.07 2.84 -17.31
CA ALA A 181 -22.76 4.21 -17.78
C ALA A 181 -21.30 4.39 -18.24
N GLY A 182 -20.54 3.30 -18.41
CA GLY A 182 -19.14 3.36 -18.82
C GLY A 182 -18.16 3.46 -17.64
N ASP A 183 -18.64 3.46 -16.41
CA ASP A 183 -17.77 3.47 -15.24
C ASP A 183 -16.98 2.15 -15.10
N ARG A 184 -15.77 2.25 -14.63
CA ARG A 184 -14.88 1.14 -14.33
C ARG A 184 -14.31 1.32 -12.94
N THR A 185 -14.18 0.22 -12.21
CA THR A 185 -13.56 0.19 -10.89
C THR A 185 -12.45 -0.86 -10.91
N MET A 186 -11.24 -0.49 -10.55
CA MET A 186 -10.15 -1.43 -10.31
C MET A 186 -9.98 -1.61 -8.81
N LEU A 187 -9.97 -2.86 -8.38
CA LEU A 187 -9.59 -3.27 -7.03
C LEU A 187 -8.11 -3.62 -7.02
N VAL A 188 -7.39 -3.01 -6.09
CA VAL A 188 -6.00 -3.37 -5.75
C VAL A 188 -5.97 -3.88 -4.32
N LEU A 189 -5.35 -5.06 -4.11
CA LEU A 189 -5.07 -5.63 -2.80
C LEU A 189 -3.59 -6.00 -2.73
N ASN A 190 -2.96 -5.73 -1.59
CA ASN A 190 -1.55 -6.01 -1.35
C ASN A 190 -1.38 -6.91 -0.13
N SER A 191 -0.44 -7.84 -0.25
CA SER A 191 0.12 -8.63 0.84
C SER A 191 1.47 -8.04 1.22
N VAL A 192 1.50 -7.20 2.24
CA VAL A 192 2.75 -6.61 2.76
C VAL A 192 3.38 -7.60 3.73
N GLY A 193 4.27 -8.44 3.23
CA GLY A 193 4.97 -9.48 4.01
C GLY A 193 5.83 -10.36 3.11
N GLY A 194 6.62 -11.22 3.73
CA GLY A 194 7.53 -12.12 3.02
C GLY A 194 9.00 -11.73 3.19
N ASP A 195 9.85 -12.26 2.33
CA ASP A 195 11.30 -12.03 2.34
C ASP A 195 11.70 -11.18 1.12
N TYR A 196 11.99 -9.91 1.34
CA TYR A 196 12.32 -8.96 0.28
C TYR A 196 13.75 -9.15 -0.24
N LEU A 197 14.65 -9.75 0.55
CA LEU A 197 15.97 -10.15 0.05
C LEU A 197 15.88 -11.31 -0.94
N ALA A 198 15.02 -12.29 -0.63
CA ALA A 198 14.84 -13.48 -1.47
C ALA A 198 13.81 -13.27 -2.61
N SER A 199 13.19 -12.09 -2.74
CA SER A 199 12.06 -11.85 -3.66
C SER A 199 10.96 -12.90 -3.48
N ALA A 200 10.64 -13.22 -2.23
CA ALA A 200 9.67 -14.24 -1.87
C ALA A 200 8.51 -13.63 -1.08
N GLY A 201 7.30 -13.78 -1.61
CA GLY A 201 6.07 -13.39 -0.91
C GLY A 201 5.78 -14.29 0.29
N ASP A 202 4.89 -13.82 1.16
CA ASP A 202 4.40 -14.55 2.33
C ASP A 202 3.31 -15.60 1.94
N GLY A 203 3.52 -16.29 0.82
CA GLY A 203 2.59 -17.29 0.28
C GLY A 203 1.33 -16.71 -0.35
N THR A 204 0.45 -17.59 -0.83
CA THR A 204 -0.82 -17.19 -1.43
C THR A 204 -1.78 -16.69 -0.36
N LYS A 205 -2.36 -15.52 -0.61
CA LYS A 205 -3.45 -14.94 0.20
C LYS A 205 -4.78 -15.43 -0.35
N ALA A 206 -5.59 -16.01 0.50
CA ALA A 206 -6.99 -16.28 0.22
C ALA A 206 -7.85 -15.18 0.84
N VAL A 207 -8.72 -14.58 0.04
CA VAL A 207 -9.60 -13.49 0.45
C VAL A 207 -11.04 -13.87 0.15
N PHE A 208 -11.90 -13.74 1.16
CA PHE A 208 -13.35 -13.82 1.02
C PHE A 208 -13.92 -12.42 0.86
N GLY A 209 -14.80 -12.24 -0.11
CA GLY A 209 -15.45 -10.96 -0.39
C GLY A 209 -16.97 -11.06 -0.37
N LEU A 210 -17.57 -9.96 0.09
CA LEU A 210 -19.02 -9.71 0.02
C LEU A 210 -19.22 -8.41 -0.78
N LEU A 211 -19.94 -8.51 -1.89
CA LEU A 211 -20.38 -7.38 -2.70
C LEU A 211 -21.84 -7.10 -2.40
N TYR A 212 -22.14 -5.86 -2.08
CA TYR A 212 -23.49 -5.36 -1.80
C TYR A 212 -23.90 -4.31 -2.84
N ASP A 213 -25.17 -4.27 -3.17
CA ASP A 213 -25.77 -3.09 -3.80
C ASP A 213 -26.28 -2.09 -2.75
N ASP A 214 -26.84 -0.96 -3.21
CA ASP A 214 -27.47 0.06 -2.36
C ASP A 214 -28.86 -0.32 -1.82
N ALA A 215 -29.36 -1.53 -2.13
CA ALA A 215 -30.56 -2.16 -1.58
C ALA A 215 -30.23 -3.35 -0.66
N GLU A 216 -28.99 -3.47 -0.18
CA GLU A 216 -28.52 -4.50 0.76
C GLU A 216 -28.52 -5.94 0.20
N GLN A 217 -28.72 -6.11 -1.14
CA GLN A 217 -28.53 -7.40 -1.76
C GLN A 217 -27.04 -7.74 -1.83
N ALA A 218 -26.69 -8.97 -1.44
CA ALA A 218 -25.31 -9.38 -1.34
C ALA A 218 -24.99 -10.59 -2.21
N ALA A 219 -23.77 -10.64 -2.73
CA ALA A 219 -23.18 -11.83 -3.32
C ALA A 219 -21.77 -12.03 -2.76
N SER A 220 -21.41 -13.28 -2.52
CA SER A 220 -20.08 -13.65 -2.03
C SER A 220 -19.19 -14.13 -3.16
N PHE A 221 -17.88 -14.02 -2.94
CA PHE A 221 -16.86 -14.56 -3.84
C PHE A 221 -15.57 -14.86 -3.07
N ASN A 222 -14.69 -15.63 -3.72
CA ASN A 222 -13.34 -15.84 -3.25
C ASN A 222 -12.35 -15.38 -4.31
N LEU A 223 -11.22 -14.88 -3.88
CA LEU A 223 -10.07 -14.59 -4.73
C LEU A 223 -8.79 -14.99 -4.02
N SER A 224 -7.72 -15.15 -4.79
CA SER A 224 -6.39 -15.43 -4.25
C SER A 224 -5.32 -14.72 -5.05
N PHE A 225 -4.24 -14.33 -4.38
CA PHE A 225 -3.09 -13.68 -5.00
C PHE A 225 -1.83 -13.91 -4.15
N SER A 226 -0.66 -13.64 -4.71
CA SER A 226 0.60 -13.72 -3.96
C SER A 226 0.97 -12.38 -3.31
N CYS A 227 1.49 -11.43 -4.06
CA CYS A 227 1.91 -10.14 -3.52
C CYS A 227 0.93 -9.00 -3.84
N GLN A 228 0.38 -8.98 -5.04
CA GLN A 228 -0.64 -8.00 -5.41
C GLN A 228 -1.73 -8.62 -6.28
N TYR A 229 -2.96 -8.19 -6.04
CA TYR A 229 -4.12 -8.34 -6.91
C TYR A 229 -4.50 -6.97 -7.45
N ALA A 230 -4.47 -6.77 -8.75
CA ALA A 230 -4.91 -5.53 -9.40
C ALA A 230 -5.78 -5.89 -10.60
N ARG A 231 -7.10 -5.76 -10.48
CA ARG A 231 -8.06 -6.16 -11.51
C ARG A 231 -9.24 -5.20 -11.59
N VAL A 232 -9.69 -4.97 -12.82
CA VAL A 232 -10.95 -4.26 -13.09
C VAL A 232 -12.11 -5.18 -12.75
N LEU A 233 -13.05 -4.68 -11.95
CA LEU A 233 -14.23 -5.43 -11.55
C LEU A 233 -15.22 -5.56 -12.73
N ASP A 234 -15.69 -6.79 -12.97
CA ASP A 234 -16.67 -7.10 -14.02
C ASP A 234 -17.46 -8.38 -13.71
N ASP A 235 -18.22 -8.88 -14.68
CA ASP A 235 -19.04 -10.09 -14.51
C ASP A 235 -18.24 -11.38 -14.35
N THR A 236 -16.91 -11.32 -14.55
CA THR A 236 -15.98 -12.44 -14.44
C THR A 236 -14.97 -12.25 -13.32
N THR A 237 -14.79 -11.02 -12.86
CA THR A 237 -13.72 -10.61 -11.93
C THR A 237 -14.23 -9.61 -10.88
N PRO A 238 -14.46 -10.01 -9.62
CA PRO A 238 -14.54 -11.40 -9.18
C PRO A 238 -15.81 -12.08 -9.73
N ARG A 239 -15.75 -13.39 -9.92
CA ARG A 239 -16.93 -14.14 -10.35
C ARG A 239 -17.90 -14.27 -9.18
N THR A 240 -19.07 -13.66 -9.32
CA THR A 240 -20.18 -13.70 -8.35
C THR A 240 -21.40 -14.40 -8.94
N VAL A 241 -22.34 -14.82 -8.09
CA VAL A 241 -23.67 -15.32 -8.47
C VAL A 241 -24.69 -14.63 -7.54
N PRO A 242 -25.58 -13.76 -8.04
CA PRO A 242 -25.67 -13.25 -9.43
C PRO A 242 -24.39 -12.53 -9.91
N ARG A 243 -24.31 -12.22 -11.22
CA ARG A 243 -23.17 -11.52 -11.81
C ARG A 243 -23.08 -10.07 -11.29
N PHE A 244 -21.89 -9.50 -11.34
CA PHE A 244 -21.61 -8.11 -10.89
C PHE A 244 -22.60 -7.09 -11.50
N SER A 245 -22.85 -7.14 -12.81
CA SER A 245 -23.79 -6.24 -13.49
C SER A 245 -25.25 -6.42 -13.06
N THR A 246 -25.60 -7.58 -12.49
CA THR A 246 -26.93 -7.84 -11.91
C THR A 246 -27.02 -7.28 -10.50
N ILE A 247 -25.95 -7.39 -9.71
CA ILE A 247 -25.90 -6.88 -8.33
C ILE A 247 -25.88 -5.35 -8.34
N ILE A 248 -25.07 -4.73 -9.24
CA ILE A 248 -25.00 -3.27 -9.39
C ILE A 248 -25.52 -2.88 -10.78
N PRO A 249 -26.85 -2.87 -10.97
CA PRO A 249 -27.45 -2.52 -12.27
C PRO A 249 -27.32 -1.03 -12.59
N ALA A 250 -27.76 -0.63 -13.77
CA ALA A 250 -27.70 0.74 -14.23
C ALA A 250 -28.31 1.74 -13.21
N GLY A 251 -27.59 2.81 -12.94
CA GLY A 251 -28.03 3.88 -12.01
C GLY A 251 -27.85 3.57 -10.53
N ARG A 252 -27.33 2.39 -10.19
CA ARG A 252 -27.07 1.95 -8.81
C ARG A 252 -25.58 2.05 -8.47
N THR A 253 -25.30 2.02 -7.19
CA THR A 253 -23.95 1.88 -6.63
C THR A 253 -23.88 0.67 -5.72
N GLY A 254 -22.68 0.21 -5.45
CA GLY A 254 -22.44 -0.86 -4.48
C GLY A 254 -21.24 -0.55 -3.60
N TRP A 255 -20.96 -1.48 -2.70
CA TRP A 255 -19.76 -1.47 -1.91
C TRP A 255 -19.31 -2.91 -1.63
N MET A 256 -18.08 -3.07 -1.21
CA MET A 256 -17.49 -4.39 -1.05
C MET A 256 -16.75 -4.48 0.27
N ARG A 257 -16.88 -5.62 0.94
CA ARG A 257 -16.12 -5.98 2.13
C ARG A 257 -15.25 -7.19 1.85
N LEU A 258 -13.98 -7.10 2.22
CA LEU A 258 -12.96 -8.10 1.93
C LEU A 258 -12.27 -8.55 3.21
N TYR A 259 -12.10 -9.85 3.38
CA TYR A 259 -11.51 -10.47 4.56
C TYR A 259 -10.38 -11.41 4.17
N GLY A 260 -9.24 -11.37 4.85
CA GLY A 260 -8.26 -12.45 4.81
C GLY A 260 -8.84 -13.72 5.43
N GLN A 261 -8.90 -14.80 4.68
CA GLN A 261 -9.53 -16.05 5.15
C GLN A 261 -8.79 -16.74 6.29
N ASP A 262 -7.49 -16.63 6.32
CA ASP A 262 -6.65 -17.27 7.36
C ASP A 262 -6.60 -16.47 8.67
N GLY A 263 -7.20 -15.27 8.71
CA GLY A 263 -7.25 -14.41 9.90
C GLY A 263 -5.90 -13.93 10.43
N THR A 264 -4.80 -14.38 9.81
CA THR A 264 -3.44 -14.14 10.29
C THR A 264 -2.69 -13.10 9.48
N LYS A 265 -3.22 -12.75 8.31
CA LYS A 265 -2.51 -11.91 7.33
C LYS A 265 -3.28 -10.64 7.03
N GLY A 266 -2.59 -9.51 7.21
CA GLY A 266 -3.15 -8.20 6.92
C GLY A 266 -3.32 -7.94 5.42
N LEU A 267 -4.28 -7.09 5.11
CA LEU A 267 -4.58 -6.62 3.76
C LEU A 267 -4.41 -5.10 3.69
N LEU A 268 -3.80 -4.62 2.63
CA LEU A 268 -3.86 -3.22 2.22
C LEU A 268 -4.38 -3.16 0.79
N GLY A 269 -4.73 -1.96 0.33
CA GLY A 269 -5.10 -1.81 -1.06
C GLY A 269 -5.67 -0.44 -1.38
N ALA A 270 -6.07 -0.30 -2.63
CA ALA A 270 -6.65 0.91 -3.17
C ALA A 270 -7.80 0.58 -4.13
N MET A 271 -8.66 1.56 -4.33
CA MET A 271 -9.69 1.56 -5.34
C MET A 271 -9.41 2.68 -6.34
N PHE A 272 -9.50 2.35 -7.63
CA PHE A 272 -9.44 3.30 -8.73
C PHE A 272 -10.78 3.28 -9.47
N VAL A 273 -11.32 4.45 -9.77
CA VAL A 273 -12.55 4.59 -10.53
C VAL A 273 -12.32 5.54 -11.70
N TRP A 274 -12.77 5.16 -12.88
CA TRP A 274 -12.75 6.03 -14.06
C TRP A 274 -13.94 5.73 -14.97
N ASN A 275 -14.25 6.66 -15.88
CA ASN A 275 -15.28 6.47 -16.89
C ASN A 275 -14.68 6.45 -18.29
N ILE A 276 -15.06 5.44 -19.10
CA ILE A 276 -14.55 5.26 -20.46
C ILE A 276 -15.42 5.92 -21.54
N ALA A 277 -16.57 6.49 -21.18
CA ALA A 277 -17.40 7.21 -22.14
C ALA A 277 -16.68 8.49 -22.64
N PRO A 278 -16.88 8.92 -23.89
CA PRO A 278 -16.17 10.07 -24.46
C PRO A 278 -16.32 11.37 -23.64
N ASN A 279 -17.44 11.54 -22.93
CA ASN A 279 -17.72 12.68 -22.05
C ASN A 279 -17.68 12.28 -20.57
N GLY A 280 -17.17 11.11 -20.25
CA GLY A 280 -17.08 10.61 -18.88
C GLY A 280 -16.06 11.42 -18.08
N LYS A 281 -16.49 11.96 -16.92
CA LYS A 281 -15.64 12.84 -16.07
C LYS A 281 -15.22 12.17 -14.76
N ARG A 282 -15.70 10.94 -14.49
CA ARG A 282 -15.35 10.27 -13.23
C ARG A 282 -13.92 9.74 -13.30
N GLN A 283 -13.11 10.19 -12.37
CA GLN A 283 -11.74 9.73 -12.20
C GLN A 283 -11.33 9.97 -10.75
N GLY A 284 -10.75 8.97 -10.13
CA GLY A 284 -10.27 9.08 -8.75
C GLY A 284 -9.66 7.79 -8.24
N ALA A 285 -8.91 7.92 -7.17
CA ALA A 285 -8.37 6.80 -6.41
C ALA A 285 -8.42 7.13 -4.92
N HIS A 286 -8.52 6.10 -4.09
CA HIS A 286 -8.35 6.21 -2.65
C HIS A 286 -7.90 4.86 -2.06
N ASN A 287 -7.24 4.93 -0.91
CA ASN A 287 -6.91 3.75 -0.14
C ASN A 287 -8.16 3.09 0.40
N LEU A 288 -8.17 1.77 0.54
CA LEU A 288 -9.30 1.04 1.10
C LEU A 288 -9.51 1.39 2.57
N HIS A 289 -10.78 1.45 2.98
CA HIS A 289 -11.13 1.68 4.37
C HIS A 289 -10.78 0.48 5.24
N HIS A 290 -10.14 0.71 6.37
CA HIS A 290 -9.85 -0.31 7.35
C HIS A 290 -11.11 -0.61 8.18
N LEU A 291 -11.52 -1.88 8.25
CA LEU A 291 -12.69 -2.31 9.02
C LEU A 291 -12.28 -2.99 10.33
N THR A 292 -11.25 -3.83 10.28
CA THR A 292 -10.79 -4.60 11.44
C THR A 292 -9.28 -4.74 11.38
N LEU A 293 -8.62 -4.46 12.50
CA LEU A 293 -7.18 -4.70 12.64
C LEU A 293 -6.92 -6.14 13.03
N THR A 294 -5.88 -6.73 12.46
CA THR A 294 -5.40 -8.05 12.87
C THR A 294 -4.71 -7.97 14.24
N SER A 295 -4.93 -8.99 15.05
CA SER A 295 -4.17 -9.19 16.28
C SER A 295 -2.88 -10.00 16.06
N VAL A 296 -2.75 -10.64 14.90
CA VAL A 296 -1.59 -11.47 14.56
C VAL A 296 -0.62 -10.65 13.73
N ALA A 297 0.64 -10.74 14.11
CA ALA A 297 1.71 -10.03 13.43
C ALA A 297 1.91 -10.57 12.00
N THR A 298 1.68 -9.73 11.02
CA THR A 298 2.28 -9.89 9.70
C THR A 298 3.70 -9.35 9.77
N SER A 299 4.66 -9.99 9.11
CA SER A 299 6.05 -9.55 9.10
C SER A 299 6.62 -9.51 7.70
N ALA A 300 7.59 -8.63 7.50
CA ALA A 300 8.43 -8.56 6.32
C ALA A 300 9.89 -8.71 6.74
N THR A 301 10.63 -9.58 6.05
CA THR A 301 12.08 -9.69 6.17
C THR A 301 12.72 -8.70 5.20
N LEU A 302 13.42 -7.72 5.74
CA LEU A 302 14.07 -6.66 4.96
C LEU A 302 15.57 -6.92 4.90
N PRO A 303 16.22 -6.73 3.74
CA PRO A 303 17.68 -6.79 3.65
C PRO A 303 18.32 -5.61 4.40
N VAL A 304 19.45 -5.88 5.02
CA VAL A 304 20.28 -4.87 5.69
C VAL A 304 21.50 -4.58 4.82
N PHE A 305 21.47 -3.44 4.15
CA PHE A 305 22.57 -2.94 3.32
C PHE A 305 23.01 -1.58 3.86
N PRO A 306 24.26 -1.40 4.28
CA PRO A 306 24.80 -0.07 4.61
C PRO A 306 24.66 0.92 3.46
N TYR A 307 24.43 2.20 3.79
CA TYR A 307 24.29 3.29 2.81
C TYR A 307 25.62 3.98 2.55
#